data_d246cc5c4326cc4c05b000fd853fb94c
#
_entry.id   d246cc5c4326cc4c05b000fd853fb94c
#
_cell.length_a   1.000
_cell.length_b   1.000
_cell.length_c   1.000
_cell.angle_alpha   90.00
_cell.angle_beta   90.00
_cell.angle_gamma   90.00
#
_symmetry.space_group_name_H-M   'P 1'
#
loop_
_entity.id
_entity.type
_entity.pdbx_description
1 polymer ?
#
loop_
_entity_poly.entity_id
_entity_poly.type
_entity_poly.pdbx_seq_one_letter_code
_entity_poly.pdbx_strand_id
1 'polypeptide(L)'
;EMAIVNANYMSAALASEFRTYYSGETGRVGHEMILDLTHFKKDYNIDCGDIAHRLMDYGFHAPTLSFPVHETLMVEPTESEPKAEMDRFIATLIQIKRECEEAAASGEADNVVVNAPHTAAEICGEWSHPYTREKAAFPLEFIRESKFFPYVSKIDNGYGDRNLVCRCTE
;
A
#
# COMPACT_ATOMS: atom_id res chain seq x y z
N GLU A 1 -20.72 -2.06 16.31
CA GLU A 1 -20.75 -0.57 16.26
C GLU A 1 -19.34 0.01 16.07
N MET A 2 -18.31 -0.47 16.84
CA MET A 2 -16.95 0.07 16.74
C MET A 2 -16.32 -0.08 15.34
N ALA A 3 -16.50 -1.21 14.65
CA ALA A 3 -15.98 -1.39 13.29
C ALA A 3 -16.49 -0.30 12.33
N ILE A 4 -17.77 0.09 12.46
CA ILE A 4 -18.36 1.18 11.65
C ILE A 4 -17.73 2.54 12.03
N VAL A 5 -17.50 2.78 13.32
CA VAL A 5 -16.85 4.02 13.79
C VAL A 5 -15.42 4.10 13.25
N ASN A 6 -14.66 3.01 13.35
CA ASN A 6 -13.27 2.94 12.88
C ASN A 6 -13.17 3.18 11.37
N ALA A 7 -14.00 2.49 10.56
CA ALA A 7 -14.01 2.68 9.11
C ALA A 7 -14.37 4.12 8.72
N ASN A 8 -15.35 4.73 9.39
CA ASN A 8 -15.72 6.12 9.13
C ASN A 8 -14.68 7.13 9.61
N TYR A 9 -13.97 6.83 10.71
CA TYR A 9 -12.83 7.63 11.16
C TYR A 9 -11.74 7.69 10.08
N MET A 10 -11.33 6.53 9.57
CA MET A 10 -10.30 6.44 8.54
C MET A 10 -10.76 7.07 7.22
N SER A 11 -12.00 6.80 6.79
CA SER A 11 -12.57 7.40 5.57
C SER A 11 -12.58 8.93 5.65
N ALA A 12 -12.98 9.50 6.78
CA ALA A 12 -12.98 10.95 6.98
C ALA A 12 -11.57 11.55 7.00
N ALA A 13 -10.62 10.87 7.65
CA ALA A 13 -9.22 11.32 7.71
C ALA A 13 -8.50 11.26 6.36
N LEU A 14 -8.89 10.33 5.48
CA LEU A 14 -8.33 10.17 4.13
C LEU A 14 -9.06 10.99 3.05
N ALA A 15 -10.21 11.59 3.35
CA ALA A 15 -11.11 12.18 2.36
C ALA A 15 -10.49 13.31 1.51
N SER A 16 -9.47 14.02 2.03
CA SER A 16 -8.75 15.06 1.26
C SER A 16 -7.77 14.48 0.24
N GLU A 17 -7.33 13.23 0.43
CA GLU A 17 -6.28 12.59 -0.37
C GLU A 17 -6.80 11.46 -1.25
N PHE A 18 -7.82 10.73 -0.77
CA PHE A 18 -8.38 9.56 -1.42
C PHE A 18 -9.90 9.65 -1.46
N ARG A 19 -10.47 9.36 -2.61
CA ARG A 19 -11.90 9.20 -2.74
C ARG A 19 -12.32 7.84 -2.17
N THR A 20 -13.40 7.82 -1.38
CA THR A 20 -14.12 6.59 -1.05
C THR A 20 -15.09 6.28 -2.20
N TYR A 21 -14.96 5.08 -2.79
CA TYR A 21 -15.72 4.72 -4.01
C TYR A 21 -17.22 4.60 -3.74
N TYR A 22 -17.59 3.93 -2.64
CA TYR A 22 -18.98 3.79 -2.21
C TYR A 22 -19.21 4.45 -0.85
N SER A 23 -20.28 5.20 -0.75
CA SER A 23 -20.75 5.76 0.51
C SER A 23 -22.28 5.85 0.49
N GLY A 24 -22.91 5.85 1.66
CA GLY A 24 -24.33 6.12 1.80
C GLY A 24 -24.68 7.59 1.53
N GLU A 25 -25.97 7.92 1.57
CA GLU A 25 -26.48 9.28 1.32
C GLU A 25 -25.86 10.35 2.24
N THR A 26 -25.42 9.94 3.45
CA THR A 26 -24.76 10.83 4.41
C THR A 26 -23.25 10.93 4.21
N GLY A 27 -22.68 10.31 3.17
CA GLY A 27 -21.24 10.24 2.93
C GLY A 27 -20.51 9.24 3.83
N ARG A 28 -21.25 8.41 4.57
CA ARG A 28 -20.67 7.43 5.50
C ARG A 28 -20.57 6.04 4.88
N VAL A 29 -19.59 5.27 5.37
CA VAL A 29 -19.36 3.86 5.00
C VAL A 29 -19.90 2.91 6.06
N GLY A 30 -19.95 1.62 5.75
CA GLY A 30 -20.24 0.55 6.70
C GLY A 30 -19.05 0.23 7.60
N HIS A 31 -18.73 -1.04 7.74
CA HIS A 31 -17.58 -1.52 8.53
C HIS A 31 -16.27 -1.54 7.73
N GLU A 32 -16.35 -1.28 6.44
CA GLU A 32 -15.23 -1.23 5.49
C GLU A 32 -15.36 0.00 4.59
N MET A 33 -14.28 0.37 3.93
CA MET A 33 -14.27 1.41 2.91
C MET A 33 -13.51 0.95 1.66
N ILE A 34 -13.97 1.38 0.50
CA ILE A 34 -13.33 1.11 -0.78
C ILE A 34 -12.60 2.39 -1.21
N LEU A 35 -11.27 2.40 -1.14
CA LEU A 35 -10.46 3.52 -1.58
C LEU A 35 -10.23 3.43 -3.10
N ASP A 36 -10.55 4.52 -3.79
CA ASP A 36 -10.46 4.64 -5.23
C ASP A 36 -9.03 5.00 -5.66
N LEU A 37 -8.36 4.08 -6.35
CA LEU A 37 -7.04 4.26 -6.96
C LEU A 37 -7.09 4.22 -8.49
N THR A 38 -8.29 4.23 -9.08
CA THR A 38 -8.49 4.06 -10.53
C THR A 38 -7.73 5.08 -11.39
N HIS A 39 -7.44 6.26 -10.84
CA HIS A 39 -6.70 7.31 -11.52
C HIS A 39 -5.17 7.18 -11.39
N PHE A 40 -4.65 6.41 -10.41
CA PHE A 40 -3.21 6.32 -10.12
C PHE A 40 -2.40 5.79 -11.31
N LYS A 41 -2.93 4.80 -12.05
CA LYS A 41 -2.25 4.28 -13.24
C LYS A 41 -2.09 5.33 -14.34
N LYS A 42 -3.10 6.19 -14.52
CA LYS A 42 -3.07 7.26 -15.51
C LYS A 42 -2.17 8.42 -15.06
N ASP A 43 -2.30 8.82 -13.79
CA ASP A 43 -1.68 10.05 -13.28
C ASP A 43 -0.22 9.83 -12.87
N TYR A 44 0.11 8.63 -12.35
CA TYR A 44 1.42 8.32 -11.77
C TYR A 44 2.11 7.12 -12.44
N ASN A 45 1.44 6.38 -13.35
CA ASN A 45 1.87 5.09 -13.89
C ASN A 45 2.12 4.01 -12.82
N ILE A 46 1.39 4.09 -11.71
CA ILE A 46 1.44 3.18 -10.54
C ILE A 46 0.07 2.54 -10.40
N ASP A 47 0.02 1.22 -10.16
CA ASP A 47 -1.23 0.49 -9.94
C ASP A 47 -1.46 0.15 -8.46
N CYS A 48 -2.65 -0.39 -8.14
CA CYS A 48 -2.99 -0.72 -6.76
C CYS A 48 -2.09 -1.83 -6.18
N GLY A 49 -1.53 -2.71 -7.01
CA GLY A 49 -0.57 -3.73 -6.60
C GLY A 49 0.75 -3.13 -6.13
N ASP A 50 1.26 -2.11 -6.83
CA ASP A 50 2.45 -1.37 -6.41
C ASP A 50 2.26 -0.71 -5.05
N ILE A 51 1.10 -0.10 -4.82
CA ILE A 51 0.74 0.52 -3.53
C ILE A 51 0.65 -0.54 -2.42
N ALA A 52 0.05 -1.69 -2.72
CA ALA A 52 -0.03 -2.80 -1.77
C ALA A 52 1.35 -3.34 -1.38
N HIS A 53 2.25 -3.50 -2.35
CA HIS A 53 3.63 -3.87 -2.10
C HIS A 53 4.37 -2.80 -1.26
N ARG A 54 4.12 -1.52 -1.55
CA ARG A 54 4.73 -0.43 -0.77
C ARG A 54 4.22 -0.38 0.67
N LEU A 55 2.95 -0.72 0.94
CA LEU A 55 2.41 -0.90 2.29
C LEU A 55 3.20 -1.93 3.12
N MET A 56 3.71 -3.00 2.48
CA MET A 56 4.55 -4.00 3.17
C MET A 56 5.85 -3.39 3.70
N ASP A 57 6.46 -2.43 3.00
CA ASP A 57 7.65 -1.72 3.47
C ASP A 57 7.36 -0.88 4.73
N TYR A 58 6.12 -0.44 4.90
CA TYR A 58 5.64 0.27 6.08
C TYR A 58 5.18 -0.67 7.21
N GLY A 59 5.27 -1.98 7.00
CA GLY A 59 4.92 -3.00 8.00
C GLY A 59 3.43 -3.34 8.03
N PHE A 60 2.68 -3.03 6.96
CA PHE A 60 1.27 -3.38 6.85
C PHE A 60 1.06 -4.56 5.91
N HIS A 61 0.20 -5.48 6.33
CA HIS A 61 -0.40 -6.42 5.39
C HIS A 61 -1.37 -5.67 4.49
N ALA A 62 -1.20 -5.81 3.17
CA ALA A 62 -2.04 -5.06 2.24
C ALA A 62 -3.51 -5.45 2.35
N PRO A 63 -4.44 -4.47 2.23
CA PRO A 63 -5.86 -4.74 2.12
C PRO A 63 -6.19 -5.54 0.85
N THR A 64 -7.42 -6.05 0.75
CA THR A 64 -7.93 -6.70 -0.46
C THR A 64 -7.86 -5.75 -1.66
N LEU A 65 -7.27 -6.24 -2.75
CA LEU A 65 -7.05 -5.47 -3.98
C LEU A 65 -8.15 -5.71 -5.01
N SER A 66 -8.49 -4.65 -5.76
CA SER A 66 -9.33 -4.74 -6.95
C SER A 66 -10.66 -5.47 -6.73
N PHE A 67 -11.27 -5.28 -5.56
CA PHE A 67 -12.56 -5.87 -5.21
C PHE A 67 -13.37 -4.87 -4.35
N PRO A 68 -14.66 -4.67 -4.64
CA PRO A 68 -15.42 -5.19 -5.78
C PRO A 68 -15.15 -4.46 -7.11
N VAL A 69 -14.34 -3.41 -7.09
CA VAL A 69 -13.99 -2.59 -8.25
C VAL A 69 -12.49 -2.72 -8.54
N HIS A 70 -12.14 -2.79 -9.82
CA HIS A 70 -10.73 -2.83 -10.25
C HIS A 70 -9.98 -1.55 -9.85
N GLU A 71 -8.69 -1.65 -9.52
CA GLU A 71 -7.87 -0.55 -9.02
C GLU A 71 -8.45 0.13 -7.76
N THR A 72 -8.82 -0.66 -6.77
CA THR A 72 -9.26 -0.19 -5.46
C THR A 72 -8.61 -0.96 -4.33
N LEU A 73 -8.61 -0.39 -3.13
CA LEU A 73 -8.26 -1.06 -1.87
C LEU A 73 -9.49 -1.13 -0.97
N MET A 74 -9.86 -2.35 -0.55
CA MET A 74 -10.91 -2.55 0.43
C MET A 74 -10.30 -2.63 1.83
N VAL A 75 -10.49 -1.58 2.61
CA VAL A 75 -9.91 -1.44 3.95
C VAL A 75 -10.96 -1.71 5.01
N GLU A 76 -10.70 -2.70 5.84
CA GLU A 76 -11.55 -3.09 6.96
C GLU A 76 -10.75 -3.04 8.28
N PRO A 77 -10.87 -1.95 9.07
CA PRO A 77 -10.12 -1.82 10.32
C PRO A 77 -10.64 -2.69 11.45
N THR A 78 -11.81 -3.31 11.31
CA THR A 78 -12.53 -4.06 12.33
C THR A 78 -12.86 -3.22 13.58
N GLU A 79 -13.31 -3.85 14.66
CA GLU A 79 -13.48 -3.21 15.97
C GLU A 79 -12.23 -3.31 16.86
N SER A 80 -11.24 -4.10 16.43
CA SER A 80 -10.07 -4.48 17.25
C SER A 80 -8.88 -3.54 17.09
N GLU A 81 -8.82 -2.80 15.97
CA GLU A 81 -7.68 -1.92 15.72
C GLU A 81 -7.66 -0.70 16.65
N PRO A 82 -6.55 -0.46 17.34
CA PRO A 82 -6.41 0.74 18.16
C PRO A 82 -6.28 1.98 17.26
N LYS A 83 -6.73 3.12 17.78
CA LYS A 83 -6.63 4.40 17.06
C LYS A 83 -5.23 4.71 16.55
N ALA A 84 -4.20 4.42 17.36
CA ALA A 84 -2.81 4.66 16.98
C ALA A 84 -2.41 3.87 15.72
N GLU A 85 -2.88 2.64 15.54
CA GLU A 85 -2.61 1.83 14.36
C GLU A 85 -3.36 2.36 13.12
N MET A 86 -4.60 2.79 13.30
CA MET A 86 -5.36 3.46 12.24
C MET A 86 -4.67 4.77 11.80
N ASP A 87 -4.16 5.56 12.74
CA ASP A 87 -3.40 6.79 12.45
C ASP A 87 -2.10 6.49 11.69
N ARG A 88 -1.39 5.42 12.05
CA ARG A 88 -0.20 4.94 11.32
C ARG A 88 -0.54 4.55 9.88
N PHE A 89 -1.63 3.82 9.69
CA PHE A 89 -2.08 3.41 8.36
C PHE A 89 -2.48 4.61 7.49
N ILE A 90 -3.22 5.57 8.06
CA ILE A 90 -3.59 6.83 7.39
C ILE A 90 -2.34 7.61 6.96
N ALA A 91 -1.38 7.81 7.88
CA ALA A 91 -0.13 8.50 7.58
C ALA A 91 0.68 7.78 6.50
N THR A 92 0.67 6.45 6.50
CA THR A 92 1.32 5.62 5.49
C THR A 92 0.71 5.81 4.11
N LEU A 93 -0.61 5.74 3.96
CA LEU A 93 -1.28 5.93 2.67
C LEU A 93 -1.01 7.34 2.11
N ILE A 94 -1.08 8.36 2.95
CA ILE A 94 -0.78 9.74 2.54
C ILE A 94 0.68 9.85 2.08
N GLN A 95 1.62 9.23 2.78
CA GLN A 95 3.03 9.23 2.39
C GLN A 95 3.26 8.47 1.08
N ILE A 96 2.64 7.31 0.89
CA ILE A 96 2.74 6.55 -0.39
C ILE A 96 2.19 7.39 -1.56
N LYS A 97 1.07 8.09 -1.38
CA LYS A 97 0.56 9.00 -2.41
C LYS A 97 1.59 10.08 -2.78
N ARG A 98 2.24 10.70 -1.79
CA ARG A 98 3.33 11.67 -2.05
C ARG A 98 4.49 11.05 -2.80
N GLU A 99 4.88 9.82 -2.47
CA GLU A 99 5.90 9.07 -3.22
C GLU A 99 5.49 8.84 -4.68
N CYS A 100 4.19 8.56 -4.94
CA CYS A 100 3.66 8.45 -6.31
C CYS A 100 3.72 9.79 -7.05
N GLU A 101 3.36 10.89 -6.40
CA GLU A 101 3.44 12.25 -6.96
C GLU A 101 4.89 12.64 -7.28
N GLU A 102 5.84 12.35 -6.39
CA GLU A 102 7.27 12.57 -6.60
C GLU A 102 7.81 11.74 -7.78
N ALA A 103 7.43 10.45 -7.87
CA ALA A 103 7.82 9.58 -8.97
C ALA A 103 7.31 10.10 -10.32
N ALA A 104 6.06 10.54 -10.38
CA ALA A 104 5.49 11.13 -11.59
C ALA A 104 6.18 12.46 -11.97
N ALA A 105 6.47 13.30 -10.98
CA ALA A 105 7.13 14.59 -11.21
C ALA A 105 8.59 14.43 -11.70
N SER A 106 9.30 13.41 -11.23
CA SER A 106 10.68 13.11 -11.67
C SER A 106 10.73 12.41 -13.03
N GLY A 107 9.67 11.73 -13.43
CA GLY A 107 9.61 10.86 -14.61
C GLY A 107 10.47 9.60 -14.50
N GLU A 108 10.96 9.27 -13.29
CA GLU A 108 11.79 8.10 -13.04
C GLU A 108 10.94 6.81 -13.02
N ALA A 109 11.23 5.91 -13.96
CA ALA A 109 10.61 4.59 -14.01
C ALA A 109 11.09 3.70 -12.84
N ASP A 110 12.37 3.87 -12.45
CA ASP A 110 12.96 3.20 -11.27
C ASP A 110 12.69 4.04 -10.02
N ASN A 111 11.59 3.77 -9.33
CA ASN A 111 11.19 4.50 -8.15
C ASN A 111 10.78 3.60 -6.98
N VAL A 112 10.71 4.17 -5.79
CA VAL A 112 10.52 3.44 -4.54
C VAL A 112 9.19 2.70 -4.44
N VAL A 113 8.16 3.13 -5.17
CA VAL A 113 6.83 2.49 -5.14
C VAL A 113 6.79 1.27 -6.06
N VAL A 114 7.25 1.42 -7.31
CA VAL A 114 7.22 0.30 -8.29
C VAL A 114 8.20 -0.82 -7.93
N ASN A 115 9.26 -0.55 -7.16
CA ASN A 115 10.23 -1.56 -6.74
C ASN A 115 9.89 -2.22 -5.39
N ALA A 116 8.88 -1.72 -4.69
CA ALA A 116 8.44 -2.32 -3.42
C ALA A 116 7.92 -3.76 -3.64
N PRO A 117 8.06 -4.62 -2.64
CA PRO A 117 8.64 -4.40 -1.32
C PRO A 117 10.16 -4.58 -1.30
N HIS A 118 10.85 -3.88 -0.38
CA HIS A 118 12.30 -3.93 -0.23
C HIS A 118 12.70 -4.88 0.91
N THR A 119 13.46 -5.92 0.58
CA THR A 119 13.94 -6.89 1.56
C THR A 119 15.17 -6.38 2.32
N ALA A 120 15.47 -6.99 3.48
CA ALA A 120 16.71 -6.70 4.20
C ALA A 120 17.97 -7.02 3.36
N ALA A 121 17.91 -8.08 2.54
CA ALA A 121 19.01 -8.47 1.67
C ALA A 121 19.33 -7.38 0.63
N GLU A 122 18.31 -6.78 0.01
CA GLU A 122 18.46 -5.66 -0.95
C GLU A 122 19.01 -4.42 -0.26
N ILE A 123 18.45 -4.05 0.89
CA ILE A 123 18.89 -2.85 1.65
C ILE A 123 20.35 -2.96 2.08
N CYS A 124 20.83 -4.17 2.43
CA CYS A 124 22.22 -4.41 2.85
C CYS A 124 23.16 -4.76 1.69
N GLY A 125 22.63 -5.05 0.50
CA GLY A 125 23.37 -5.46 -0.68
C GLY A 125 23.91 -4.29 -1.52
N GLU A 126 24.21 -4.56 -2.77
CA GLU A 126 24.49 -3.52 -3.76
C GLU A 126 23.24 -2.67 -4.02
N TRP A 127 23.43 -1.37 -4.22
CA TRP A 127 22.33 -0.44 -4.40
C TRP A 127 22.54 0.41 -5.65
N SER A 128 21.71 0.18 -6.65
CA SER A 128 21.76 0.88 -7.93
C SER A 128 20.56 1.83 -8.19
N HIS A 129 19.59 1.85 -7.26
CA HIS A 129 18.39 2.69 -7.40
C HIS A 129 18.70 4.18 -7.23
N PRO A 130 17.98 5.09 -7.93
CA PRO A 130 18.19 6.53 -7.83
C PRO A 130 17.69 7.15 -6.51
N TYR A 131 16.96 6.38 -5.69
CA TYR A 131 16.50 6.80 -4.36
C TYR A 131 17.34 6.16 -3.25
N THR A 132 17.29 6.72 -2.05
CA THR A 132 18.12 6.25 -0.93
C THR A 132 17.57 5.00 -0.27
N ARG A 133 18.47 4.17 0.31
CA ARG A 133 18.10 3.04 1.16
C ARG A 133 17.19 3.47 2.32
N GLU A 134 17.43 4.65 2.86
CA GLU A 134 16.63 5.21 3.96
C GLU A 134 15.18 5.46 3.51
N LYS A 135 14.98 6.05 2.33
CA LYS A 135 13.66 6.24 1.74
C LYS A 135 12.96 4.90 1.48
N ALA A 136 13.70 3.87 1.07
CA ALA A 136 13.15 2.53 0.84
C ALA A 136 12.72 1.87 2.16
N ALA A 137 13.61 1.83 3.17
CA ALA A 137 13.41 1.07 4.40
C ALA A 137 12.70 1.83 5.52
N PHE A 138 12.93 3.14 5.64
CA PHE A 138 12.50 3.96 6.77
C PHE A 138 11.82 5.27 6.33
N PRO A 139 10.76 5.19 5.52
CA PRO A 139 10.13 6.39 4.93
C PRO A 139 9.39 7.28 5.94
N LEU A 140 9.05 6.76 7.12
CA LEU A 140 8.46 7.51 8.24
C LEU A 140 9.15 7.13 9.56
N GLU A 141 9.22 8.07 10.49
CA GLU A 141 9.96 7.91 11.73
C GLU A 141 9.49 6.73 12.60
N PHE A 142 8.19 6.51 12.69
CA PHE A 142 7.64 5.40 13.49
C PHE A 142 8.08 4.00 13.01
N ILE A 143 8.54 3.89 11.74
CA ILE A 143 9.01 2.60 11.20
C ILE A 143 10.36 2.21 11.79
N ARG A 144 11.19 3.19 12.21
CA ARG A 144 12.51 2.91 12.80
C ARG A 144 12.42 2.10 14.09
N GLU A 145 11.36 2.30 14.87
CA GLU A 145 11.17 1.63 16.15
C GLU A 145 10.70 0.17 16.01
N SER A 146 10.03 -0.16 14.88
CA SER A 146 9.38 -1.45 14.70
C SER A 146 9.43 -1.94 13.25
N LYS A 147 10.59 -1.77 12.57
CA LYS A 147 10.75 -2.20 11.17
C LYS A 147 10.60 -3.71 11.05
N PHE A 148 9.67 -4.09 10.20
CA PHE A 148 9.56 -5.45 9.67
C PHE A 148 9.97 -5.45 8.20
N PHE A 149 10.96 -6.27 7.84
CA PHE A 149 11.38 -6.42 6.45
C PHE A 149 10.59 -7.53 5.75
N PRO A 150 10.03 -7.26 4.57
CA PRO A 150 9.45 -8.30 3.73
C PRO A 150 10.47 -9.40 3.42
N TYR A 151 10.00 -10.65 3.34
CA TYR A 151 10.87 -11.81 3.07
C TYR A 151 11.30 -11.93 1.60
N VAL A 152 10.44 -11.45 0.69
CA VAL A 152 10.66 -11.52 -0.76
C VAL A 152 10.43 -10.15 -1.39
N SER A 153 11.21 -9.88 -2.44
CA SER A 153 11.02 -8.71 -3.31
C SER A 153 9.79 -8.87 -4.20
N LYS A 154 9.52 -7.88 -5.01
CA LYS A 154 8.45 -7.93 -6.01
C LYS A 154 8.61 -9.12 -6.94
N ILE A 155 7.58 -9.93 -7.06
CA ILE A 155 7.52 -11.08 -7.96
C ILE A 155 6.59 -10.81 -9.14
N ASP A 156 6.90 -11.40 -10.29
CA ASP A 156 5.99 -11.42 -11.44
C ASP A 156 4.92 -12.50 -11.24
N ASN A 157 3.80 -12.08 -10.63
CA ASN A 157 2.65 -12.96 -10.39
C ASN A 157 2.10 -13.55 -11.70
N GLY A 158 2.03 -12.76 -12.75
CA GLY A 158 1.52 -13.21 -14.05
C GLY A 158 2.42 -14.28 -14.68
N TYR A 159 3.74 -14.17 -14.51
CA TYR A 159 4.66 -15.24 -14.92
C TYR A 159 4.46 -16.48 -14.04
N GLY A 160 4.40 -16.32 -12.72
CA GLY A 160 4.18 -17.43 -11.78
C GLY A 160 2.92 -18.22 -12.08
N ASP A 161 1.81 -17.53 -12.30
CA ASP A 161 0.50 -18.15 -12.63
C ASP A 161 0.53 -18.96 -13.93
N ARG A 162 1.30 -18.52 -14.93
CA ARG A 162 1.45 -19.23 -16.20
C ARG A 162 2.49 -20.35 -16.16
N ASN A 163 3.35 -20.37 -15.15
CA ASN A 163 4.49 -21.30 -15.03
C ASN A 163 4.44 -22.09 -13.72
N LEU A 164 3.26 -22.54 -13.34
CA LEU A 164 3.10 -23.40 -12.17
C LEU A 164 3.89 -24.69 -12.36
N VAL A 165 4.90 -24.90 -11.52
CA VAL A 165 5.66 -26.14 -11.50
C VAL A 165 5.23 -26.95 -10.28
N CYS A 166 4.40 -27.95 -10.51
CA CYS A 166 4.10 -28.95 -9.48
C CYS A 166 5.33 -29.85 -9.34
N ARG A 167 6.15 -29.62 -8.32
CA ARG A 167 7.18 -30.58 -7.93
C ARG A 167 6.57 -31.54 -6.93
N CYS A 168 5.88 -32.56 -7.41
CA CYS A 168 5.73 -33.78 -6.66
C CYS A 168 7.11 -34.46 -6.71
N THR A 169 7.93 -34.24 -5.71
CA THR A 169 9.09 -35.11 -5.48
C THR A 169 8.53 -36.44 -5.02
N GLU A 170 8.75 -37.48 -5.80
CA GLU A 170 8.59 -38.87 -5.40
C GLU A 170 9.45 -39.17 -4.16
#